data_b38da0e6c9865a3fd6c7e977e060e88a
#
_entry.id   b38da0e6c9865a3fd6c7e977e060e88a
#
_cell.length_a   1.000
_cell.length_b   1.000
_cell.length_c   1.000
_cell.angle_alpha   90.00
_cell.angle_beta   90.00
_cell.angle_gamma   90.00
#
_symmetry.space_group_name_H-M   'P 1'
#
loop_
_entity.id
_entity.type
_entity.pdbx_description
1 polymer ?
#
loop_
_entity_poly.entity_id
_entity_poly.type
_entity_poly.pdbx_seq_one_letter_code
_entity_poly.pdbx_strand_id
1 'polypeptide(L)'
;ETNIGLFPDVGGGHFLGSCPGRVGEYMALTGHVIGGAQAVAWNLADLIVPSQHLHQAWEALEHFRPTSPEELRQLWSRWCEQAHWNVPSQAPEGLRPELEAAFALPTVGAIVAALEGAGTQAALETAGMLRHRSPLMLHVVLEQLRRARGMTLAEDLRMERDLVRHCFFTRHLGRSGAASETVEGIRALAVDK
;
A
#
# COMPACT_ATOMS: atom_id res chain seq x y z
N GLU A 1 5.59 -4.06 -4.32
CA GLU A 1 5.30 -5.16 -5.25
C GLU A 1 5.20 -4.67 -6.69
N THR A 2 4.50 -3.55 -6.97
CA THR A 2 4.35 -3.04 -8.34
C THR A 2 5.68 -2.70 -9.04
N ASN A 3 6.74 -2.41 -8.28
CA ASN A 3 8.09 -2.21 -8.81
C ASN A 3 8.68 -3.47 -9.47
N ILE A 4 8.24 -4.64 -9.07
CA ILE A 4 8.69 -5.93 -9.59
C ILE A 4 7.60 -6.63 -10.42
N GLY A 5 6.62 -5.89 -10.92
CA GLY A 5 5.55 -6.46 -11.71
C GLY A 5 4.68 -7.47 -10.95
N LEU A 6 4.43 -7.22 -9.66
CA LEU A 6 3.54 -7.99 -8.80
C LEU A 6 2.48 -7.07 -8.18
N PHE A 7 1.37 -7.63 -7.74
CA PHE A 7 0.30 -6.96 -7.00
C PHE A 7 0.62 -6.95 -5.49
N PRO A 8 0.05 -6.05 -4.68
CA PRO A 8 0.12 -6.10 -3.23
C PRO A 8 -0.48 -7.42 -2.71
N ASP A 9 0.35 -8.25 -2.10
CA ASP A 9 -0.02 -9.55 -1.55
C ASP A 9 -0.05 -9.54 -0.01
N VAL A 10 -0.23 -10.70 0.62
CA VAL A 10 -0.20 -10.91 2.08
C VAL A 10 -1.26 -10.06 2.81
N GLY A 11 -2.44 -9.91 2.22
CA GLY A 11 -3.51 -9.06 2.74
C GLY A 11 -3.37 -7.60 2.33
N GLY A 12 -2.46 -7.30 1.39
CA GLY A 12 -2.19 -5.94 0.91
C GLY A 12 -3.43 -5.27 0.33
N GLY A 13 -4.28 -6.03 -0.37
CA GLY A 13 -5.57 -5.57 -0.87
C GLY A 13 -6.49 -5.08 0.24
N HIS A 14 -6.64 -5.84 1.31
CA HIS A 14 -7.48 -5.51 2.46
C HIS A 14 -6.97 -4.27 3.22
N PHE A 15 -5.67 -4.22 3.55
CA PHE A 15 -5.08 -3.09 4.28
C PHE A 15 -5.14 -1.79 3.47
N LEU A 16 -4.75 -1.82 2.21
CA LEU A 16 -4.81 -0.64 1.34
C LEU A 16 -6.26 -0.27 0.99
N GLY A 17 -7.14 -1.25 0.84
CA GLY A 17 -8.58 -1.02 0.63
C GLY A 17 -9.25 -0.30 1.80
N SER A 18 -8.73 -0.43 3.03
CA SER A 18 -9.24 0.26 4.22
C SER A 18 -8.71 1.69 4.41
N CYS A 19 -7.75 2.12 3.60
CA CYS A 19 -7.24 3.49 3.63
C CYS A 19 -8.34 4.52 3.27
N PRO A 20 -8.25 5.75 3.83
CA PRO A 20 -9.20 6.80 3.52
C PRO A 20 -9.10 7.25 2.06
N GLY A 21 -10.22 7.68 1.50
CA GLY A 21 -10.28 8.21 0.13
C GLY A 21 -9.68 7.26 -0.91
N ARG A 22 -8.74 7.76 -1.72
CA ARG A 22 -8.01 7.03 -2.75
C ARG A 22 -6.55 6.75 -2.40
N VAL A 23 -6.19 6.87 -1.13
CA VAL A 23 -4.84 6.57 -0.64
C VAL A 23 -4.42 5.13 -1.00
N GLY A 24 -5.34 4.17 -0.86
CA GLY A 24 -5.05 2.77 -1.20
C GLY A 24 -4.63 2.60 -2.66
N GLU A 25 -5.40 3.14 -3.59
CA GLU A 25 -5.08 3.11 -5.02
C GLU A 25 -3.77 3.84 -5.33
N TYR A 26 -3.55 5.02 -4.73
CA TYR A 26 -2.31 5.76 -4.87
C TYR A 26 -1.10 4.93 -4.42
N MET A 27 -1.14 4.40 -3.22
CA MET A 27 -0.04 3.60 -2.65
C MET A 27 0.23 2.33 -3.46
N ALA A 28 -0.83 1.59 -3.79
CA ALA A 28 -0.72 0.31 -4.51
C ALA A 28 -0.16 0.47 -5.92
N LEU A 29 -0.60 1.50 -6.66
CA LEU A 29 -0.20 1.70 -8.05
C LEU A 29 1.17 2.37 -8.18
N THR A 30 1.52 3.30 -7.28
CA THR A 30 2.80 4.02 -7.34
C THR A 30 3.93 3.30 -6.64
N GLY A 31 3.65 2.55 -5.58
CA GLY A 31 4.66 2.02 -4.67
C GLY A 31 5.35 3.13 -3.85
N HIS A 32 4.67 4.25 -3.63
CA HIS A 32 5.22 5.39 -2.90
C HIS A 32 5.60 5.02 -1.46
N VAL A 33 6.73 5.53 -0.99
CA VAL A 33 7.22 5.31 0.38
C VAL A 33 6.75 6.44 1.28
N ILE A 34 6.18 6.11 2.43
CA ILE A 34 5.64 7.07 3.39
C ILE A 34 6.36 6.99 4.75
N GLY A 35 6.29 8.06 5.51
CA GLY A 35 6.77 8.08 6.89
C GLY A 35 5.73 7.57 7.89
N GLY A 36 6.16 7.28 9.13
CA GLY A 36 5.29 6.73 10.18
C GLY A 36 4.07 7.60 10.49
N ALA A 37 4.23 8.92 10.54
CA ALA A 37 3.10 9.85 10.79
C ALA A 37 2.03 9.75 9.69
N GLN A 38 2.44 9.62 8.44
CA GLN A 38 1.55 9.46 7.32
C GLN A 38 0.87 8.09 7.31
N ALA A 39 1.61 7.04 7.71
CA ALA A 39 1.05 5.69 7.85
C ALA A 39 -0.10 5.67 8.88
N VAL A 40 0.06 6.35 10.03
CA VAL A 40 -1.02 6.46 11.02
C VAL A 40 -2.20 7.26 10.47
N ALA A 41 -1.95 8.41 9.84
CA ALA A 41 -3.03 9.23 9.27
C ALA A 41 -3.82 8.50 8.18
N TRP A 42 -3.20 7.56 7.48
CA TRP A 42 -3.79 6.78 6.40
C TRP A 42 -4.30 5.40 6.83
N ASN A 43 -4.42 5.14 8.13
CA ASN A 43 -4.88 3.88 8.71
C ASN A 43 -4.02 2.65 8.33
N LEU A 44 -2.74 2.86 8.02
CA LEU A 44 -1.76 1.80 7.73
C LEU A 44 -0.95 1.41 8.97
N ALA A 45 -1.00 2.23 10.02
CA ALA A 45 -0.42 1.96 11.32
C ALA A 45 -1.29 2.57 12.40
N ASP A 46 -1.32 1.96 13.58
CA ASP A 46 -2.08 2.48 14.73
C ASP A 46 -1.25 3.50 15.53
N LEU A 47 0.07 3.35 15.56
CA LEU A 47 0.97 4.06 16.47
C LEU A 47 2.35 4.27 15.86
N ILE A 48 3.09 5.24 16.40
CA ILE A 48 4.48 5.52 16.03
C ILE A 48 5.37 5.28 17.23
N VAL A 49 6.49 4.59 17.00
CA VAL A 49 7.57 4.43 17.96
C VAL A 49 8.85 5.03 17.37
N PRO A 50 9.51 5.98 18.05
CA PRO A 50 10.83 6.44 17.63
C PRO A 50 11.80 5.27 17.56
N SER A 51 12.61 5.19 16.50
CA SER A 51 13.46 4.03 16.22
C SER A 51 14.41 3.69 17.37
N GLN A 52 14.92 4.68 18.09
CA GLN A 52 15.79 4.48 19.26
C GLN A 52 15.09 3.81 20.46
N HIS A 53 13.76 3.77 20.48
CA HIS A 53 12.95 3.20 21.55
C HIS A 53 12.28 1.88 21.19
N LEU A 54 12.58 1.30 20.03
CA LEU A 54 11.96 0.05 19.58
C LEU A 54 12.20 -1.11 20.56
N HIS A 55 13.39 -1.20 21.15
CA HIS A 55 13.69 -2.24 22.13
C HIS A 55 12.84 -2.10 23.40
N GLN A 56 12.75 -0.88 23.94
CA GLN A 56 11.90 -0.60 25.11
C GLN A 56 10.42 -0.85 24.82
N ALA A 57 9.98 -0.50 23.61
CA ALA A 57 8.62 -0.76 23.15
C ALA A 57 8.31 -2.27 23.12
N TRP A 58 9.25 -3.06 22.62
CA TRP A 58 9.13 -4.51 22.56
C TRP A 58 9.03 -5.13 23.95
N GLU A 59 9.91 -4.74 24.88
CA GLU A 59 9.88 -5.17 26.28
C GLU A 59 8.55 -4.79 26.96
N ALA A 60 8.03 -3.58 26.72
CA ALA A 60 6.75 -3.16 27.30
C ALA A 60 5.58 -4.02 26.80
N LEU A 61 5.57 -4.41 25.52
CA LEU A 61 4.54 -5.29 24.96
C LEU A 61 4.49 -6.67 25.64
N GLU A 62 5.62 -7.19 26.13
CA GLU A 62 5.66 -8.46 26.85
C GLU A 62 4.81 -8.44 28.15
N HIS A 63 4.65 -7.26 28.73
CA HIS A 63 3.90 -7.07 29.99
C HIS A 63 2.43 -6.71 29.74
N PHE A 64 2.05 -6.35 28.53
CA PHE A 64 0.67 -6.05 28.19
C PHE A 64 -0.16 -7.33 28.12
N ARG A 65 -1.40 -7.26 28.64
CA ARG A 65 -2.36 -8.38 28.60
C ARG A 65 -3.72 -7.85 28.13
N PRO A 66 -3.78 -7.22 26.94
CA PRO A 66 -5.03 -6.66 26.44
C PRO A 66 -6.01 -7.78 26.11
N THR A 67 -7.30 -7.52 26.37
CA THR A 67 -8.41 -8.40 26.01
C THR A 67 -9.06 -8.00 24.69
N SER A 68 -8.71 -6.80 24.17
CA SER A 68 -9.20 -6.27 22.91
C SER A 68 -8.17 -5.37 22.22
N PRO A 69 -8.30 -5.13 20.91
CA PRO A 69 -7.46 -4.17 20.19
C PRO A 69 -7.55 -2.75 20.74
N GLU A 70 -8.74 -2.35 21.21
CA GLU A 70 -8.95 -1.03 21.79
C GLU A 70 -8.22 -0.87 23.12
N GLU A 71 -8.26 -1.88 23.97
CA GLU A 71 -7.49 -1.90 25.22
C GLU A 71 -5.99 -1.85 24.96
N LEU A 72 -5.50 -2.55 23.93
CA LEU A 72 -4.10 -2.48 23.51
C LEU A 72 -3.71 -1.06 23.11
N ARG A 73 -4.54 -0.37 22.30
CA ARG A 73 -4.28 1.03 21.93
C ARG A 73 -4.21 1.94 23.14
N GLN A 74 -5.12 1.78 24.10
CA GLN A 74 -5.15 2.58 25.33
C GLN A 74 -3.95 2.32 26.24
N LEU A 75 -3.55 1.05 26.41
CA LEU A 75 -2.35 0.69 27.15
C LEU A 75 -1.11 1.29 26.52
N TRP A 76 -1.01 1.19 25.22
CA TRP A 76 0.11 1.71 24.45
C TRP A 76 0.19 3.24 24.51
N SER A 77 -0.93 3.95 24.32
CA SER A 77 -0.98 5.42 24.41
C SER A 77 -0.51 5.91 25.76
N ARG A 78 -1.03 5.32 26.85
CA ARG A 78 -0.60 5.63 28.22
C ARG A 78 0.90 5.37 28.44
N TRP A 79 1.42 4.28 27.88
CA TRP A 79 2.84 3.97 28.00
C TRP A 79 3.71 4.97 27.23
N CYS A 80 3.32 5.38 26.04
CA CYS A 80 4.00 6.41 25.26
C CYS A 80 4.01 7.77 25.99
N GLU A 81 2.90 8.15 26.62
CA GLU A 81 2.80 9.38 27.42
C GLU A 81 3.75 9.33 28.62
N GLN A 82 3.81 8.21 29.36
CA GLN A 82 4.71 8.01 30.49
C GLN A 82 6.19 8.01 30.06
N ALA A 83 6.50 7.49 28.89
CA ALA A 83 7.84 7.49 28.33
C ALA A 83 8.25 8.86 27.76
N HIS A 84 7.36 9.86 27.77
CA HIS A 84 7.57 11.22 27.24
C HIS A 84 8.01 11.22 25.78
N TRP A 85 7.52 10.28 25.00
CA TRP A 85 7.79 10.23 23.56
C TRP A 85 6.97 11.28 22.82
N ASN A 86 7.69 12.08 22.05
CA ASN A 86 7.05 13.10 21.22
C ASN A 86 6.46 12.41 19.98
N VAL A 87 5.24 11.91 20.11
CA VAL A 87 4.48 11.37 18.99
C VAL A 87 3.92 12.55 18.21
N PRO A 88 4.18 12.68 16.91
CA PRO A 88 3.63 13.78 16.12
C PRO A 88 2.11 13.86 16.28
N SER A 89 1.61 14.96 16.83
CA SER A 89 0.17 15.16 17.08
C SER A 89 -0.60 15.62 15.84
N GLN A 90 0.09 16.02 14.78
CA GLN A 90 -0.55 16.45 13.54
C GLN A 90 -0.65 15.27 12.59
N ALA A 91 -1.89 14.89 12.28
CA ALA A 91 -2.14 14.00 11.16
C ALA A 91 -1.66 14.68 9.87
N PRO A 92 -0.80 14.06 9.07
CA PRO A 92 -0.45 14.60 7.76
C PRO A 92 -1.73 14.76 6.93
N GLU A 93 -1.71 15.73 6.04
CA GLU A 93 -2.78 15.92 5.07
C GLU A 93 -3.05 14.63 4.29
N GLY A 94 -4.32 14.42 3.91
CA GLY A 94 -4.72 13.36 2.97
C GLY A 94 -4.01 13.51 1.61
N LEU A 95 -4.43 12.76 0.62
CA LEU A 95 -3.96 12.99 -0.74
C LEU A 95 -4.32 14.41 -1.18
N ARG A 96 -3.44 15.01 -1.98
CA ARG A 96 -3.74 16.28 -2.66
C ARG A 96 -5.02 16.13 -3.49
N PRO A 97 -5.87 17.16 -3.59
CA PRO A 97 -7.17 17.07 -4.27
C PRO A 97 -7.06 16.54 -5.71
N GLU A 98 -6.04 16.96 -6.46
CA GLU A 98 -5.83 16.51 -7.83
C GLU A 98 -5.46 15.02 -7.91
N LEU A 99 -4.71 14.49 -6.94
CA LEU A 99 -4.39 13.06 -6.85
C LEU A 99 -5.64 12.27 -6.45
N GLU A 100 -6.37 12.73 -5.44
CA GLU A 100 -7.62 12.11 -4.99
C GLU A 100 -8.62 12.00 -6.15
N ALA A 101 -8.79 13.07 -6.91
CA ALA A 101 -9.68 13.10 -8.08
C ALA A 101 -9.21 12.14 -9.18
N ALA A 102 -7.90 12.11 -9.47
CA ALA A 102 -7.35 11.25 -10.52
C ALA A 102 -7.53 9.76 -10.16
N PHE A 103 -7.15 9.34 -8.94
CA PHE A 103 -7.27 7.93 -8.53
C PHE A 103 -8.71 7.45 -8.30
N ALA A 104 -9.70 8.35 -8.32
CA ALA A 104 -11.11 8.00 -8.35
C ALA A 104 -11.59 7.52 -9.74
N LEU A 105 -10.84 7.78 -10.80
CA LEU A 105 -11.22 7.47 -12.17
C LEU A 105 -11.21 5.97 -12.48
N PRO A 106 -12.05 5.50 -13.42
CA PRO A 106 -12.32 4.07 -13.59
C PRO A 106 -11.17 3.26 -14.17
N THR A 107 -10.24 3.86 -14.90
CA THR A 107 -9.18 3.12 -15.60
C THR A 107 -7.80 3.73 -15.37
N VAL A 108 -6.75 2.92 -15.48
CA VAL A 108 -5.36 3.38 -15.39
C VAL A 108 -5.07 4.48 -16.42
N GLY A 109 -5.54 4.31 -17.65
CA GLY A 109 -5.37 5.32 -18.71
C GLY A 109 -6.02 6.67 -18.36
N ALA A 110 -7.23 6.64 -17.77
CA ALA A 110 -7.91 7.85 -17.31
C ALA A 110 -7.17 8.51 -16.14
N ILE A 111 -6.66 7.70 -15.20
CA ILE A 111 -5.84 8.17 -14.06
C ILE A 111 -4.60 8.92 -14.58
N VAL A 112 -3.83 8.29 -15.46
CA VAL A 112 -2.62 8.91 -16.04
C VAL A 112 -2.94 10.19 -16.78
N ALA A 113 -3.97 10.17 -17.65
CA ALA A 113 -4.37 11.35 -18.39
C ALA A 113 -4.81 12.53 -17.48
N ALA A 114 -5.54 12.23 -16.40
CA ALA A 114 -5.96 13.24 -15.43
C ALA A 114 -4.76 13.83 -14.66
N LEU A 115 -3.81 13.00 -14.26
CA LEU A 115 -2.58 13.46 -13.60
C LEU A 115 -1.76 14.37 -14.51
N GLU A 116 -1.58 13.98 -15.77
CA GLU A 116 -0.87 14.80 -16.76
C GLU A 116 -1.62 16.11 -17.05
N GLY A 117 -2.95 16.05 -17.16
CA GLY A 117 -3.80 17.21 -17.38
C GLY A 117 -3.86 18.19 -16.20
N ALA A 118 -3.65 17.73 -14.98
CA ALA A 118 -3.59 18.59 -13.79
C ALA A 118 -2.35 19.49 -13.77
N GLY A 119 -1.24 19.06 -14.39
CA GLY A 119 -0.04 19.87 -14.61
C GLY A 119 0.72 20.29 -13.35
N THR A 120 0.28 19.87 -12.15
CA THR A 120 1.03 20.14 -10.92
C THR A 120 2.25 19.23 -10.83
N GLN A 121 3.30 19.70 -10.17
CA GLN A 121 4.53 18.94 -10.00
C GLN A 121 4.25 17.54 -9.41
N ALA A 122 3.44 17.46 -8.36
CA ALA A 122 3.09 16.20 -7.71
C ALA A 122 2.31 15.23 -8.65
N ALA A 123 1.40 15.78 -9.48
CA ALA A 123 0.64 14.97 -10.43
C ALA A 123 1.53 14.43 -11.55
N LEU A 124 2.43 15.26 -12.09
CA LEU A 124 3.38 14.86 -13.14
C LEU A 124 4.38 13.82 -12.65
N GLU A 125 4.92 14.00 -11.44
CA GLU A 125 5.78 12.99 -10.80
C GLU A 125 5.04 11.66 -10.60
N THR A 126 3.79 11.72 -10.15
CA THR A 126 2.94 10.53 -9.96
C THR A 126 2.67 9.84 -11.29
N ALA A 127 2.34 10.58 -12.35
CA ALA A 127 2.16 10.02 -13.69
C ALA A 127 3.44 9.34 -14.19
N GLY A 128 4.59 9.98 -13.96
CA GLY A 128 5.92 9.42 -14.25
C GLY A 128 6.14 8.09 -13.53
N MET A 129 5.84 8.01 -12.23
CA MET A 129 5.93 6.74 -11.49
C MET A 129 5.07 5.63 -12.12
N LEU A 130 3.81 5.93 -12.47
CA LEU A 130 2.93 4.95 -13.10
C LEU A 130 3.45 4.46 -14.45
N ARG A 131 4.06 5.33 -15.26
CA ARG A 131 4.63 4.96 -16.56
C ARG A 131 5.85 4.03 -16.45
N HIS A 132 6.49 3.96 -15.29
CA HIS A 132 7.58 3.04 -15.02
C HIS A 132 7.12 1.70 -14.43
N ARG A 133 5.82 1.45 -14.32
CA ARG A 133 5.26 0.18 -13.82
C ARG A 133 4.79 -0.69 -14.98
N SER A 134 4.66 -2.01 -14.71
CA SER A 134 4.03 -2.93 -15.66
C SER A 134 2.61 -2.45 -15.99
N PRO A 135 2.29 -2.14 -17.25
CA PRO A 135 0.95 -1.71 -17.62
C PRO A 135 -0.12 -2.74 -17.26
N LEU A 136 0.18 -4.03 -17.44
CA LEU A 136 -0.74 -5.12 -17.09
C LEU A 136 -1.00 -5.13 -15.58
N MET A 137 0.06 -5.04 -14.78
CA MET A 137 -0.09 -5.13 -13.32
C MET A 137 -0.79 -3.90 -12.74
N LEU A 138 -0.63 -2.71 -13.31
CA LEU A 138 -1.43 -1.55 -12.90
C LEU A 138 -2.94 -1.81 -13.02
N HIS A 139 -3.40 -2.46 -14.10
CA HIS A 139 -4.81 -2.82 -14.26
C HIS A 139 -5.25 -3.87 -13.25
N VAL A 140 -4.43 -4.91 -13.01
CA VAL A 140 -4.71 -5.97 -12.03
C VAL A 140 -4.82 -5.37 -10.64
N VAL A 141 -3.85 -4.55 -10.24
CA VAL A 141 -3.81 -3.91 -8.90
C VAL A 141 -4.98 -2.97 -8.69
N LEU A 142 -5.34 -2.16 -9.68
CA LEU A 142 -6.49 -1.26 -9.58
C LEU A 142 -7.79 -2.04 -9.35
N GLU A 143 -7.99 -3.13 -10.06
CA GLU A 143 -9.17 -4.01 -9.90
C GLU A 143 -9.13 -4.75 -8.55
N GLN A 144 -7.97 -5.27 -8.13
CA GLN A 144 -7.78 -5.89 -6.82
C GLN A 144 -8.22 -4.97 -5.69
N LEU A 145 -7.70 -3.74 -5.66
CA LEU A 145 -8.02 -2.76 -4.61
C LEU A 145 -9.51 -2.44 -4.53
N ARG A 146 -10.14 -2.26 -5.68
CA ARG A 146 -11.58 -1.94 -5.75
C ARG A 146 -12.44 -3.07 -5.22
N ARG A 147 -12.09 -4.31 -5.52
CA ARG A 147 -12.78 -5.49 -4.96
C ARG A 147 -12.52 -5.62 -3.47
N ALA A 148 -11.27 -5.46 -3.04
CA ALA A 148 -10.86 -5.63 -1.66
C ALA A 148 -11.58 -4.70 -0.68
N ARG A 149 -12.02 -3.49 -1.11
CA ARG A 149 -12.78 -2.55 -0.28
C ARG A 149 -14.07 -3.14 0.32
N GLY A 150 -14.67 -4.13 -0.33
CA GLY A 150 -15.88 -4.79 0.15
C GLY A 150 -15.64 -6.18 0.74
N MET A 151 -14.38 -6.63 0.83
CA MET A 151 -14.01 -7.97 1.25
C MET A 151 -13.52 -8.01 2.70
N THR A 152 -13.79 -9.13 3.36
CA THR A 152 -13.08 -9.51 4.58
C THR A 152 -11.63 -9.88 4.25
N LEU A 153 -10.73 -9.84 5.23
CA LEU A 153 -9.34 -10.28 5.04
C LEU A 153 -9.26 -11.72 4.47
N ALA A 154 -10.14 -12.61 4.92
CA ALA A 154 -10.15 -13.99 4.43
C ALA A 154 -10.58 -14.09 2.95
N GLU A 155 -11.47 -13.25 2.49
CA GLU A 155 -11.88 -13.18 1.07
C GLU A 155 -10.77 -12.56 0.22
N ASP A 156 -10.13 -11.51 0.70
CA ASP A 156 -8.98 -10.89 0.03
C ASP A 156 -7.82 -11.89 -0.13
N LEU A 157 -7.43 -12.60 0.93
CA LEU A 157 -6.40 -13.64 0.86
C LEU A 157 -6.74 -14.78 -0.12
N ARG A 158 -8.03 -15.11 -0.31
CA ARG A 158 -8.45 -16.08 -1.34
C ARG A 158 -8.28 -15.50 -2.75
N MET A 159 -8.66 -14.25 -2.96
CA MET A 159 -8.45 -13.54 -4.23
C MET A 159 -6.95 -13.44 -4.55
N GLU A 160 -6.12 -13.05 -3.59
CA GLU A 160 -4.66 -12.98 -3.75
C GLU A 160 -4.05 -14.32 -4.10
N ARG A 161 -4.47 -15.41 -3.45
CA ARG A 161 -4.04 -16.77 -3.81
C ARG A 161 -4.31 -17.10 -5.29
N ASP A 162 -5.46 -16.68 -5.80
CA ASP A 162 -5.82 -16.93 -7.19
C ASP A 162 -5.02 -16.00 -8.13
N LEU A 163 -4.75 -14.76 -7.74
CA LEU A 163 -3.84 -13.85 -8.44
C LEU A 163 -2.41 -14.40 -8.51
N VAL A 164 -1.87 -14.92 -7.39
CA VAL A 164 -0.55 -15.59 -7.36
C VAL A 164 -0.49 -16.72 -8.39
N ARG A 165 -1.53 -17.55 -8.44
CA ARG A 165 -1.59 -18.64 -9.43
C ARG A 165 -1.52 -18.12 -10.87
N HIS A 166 -2.22 -17.03 -11.17
CA HIS A 166 -2.19 -16.43 -12.51
C HIS A 166 -0.85 -15.76 -12.84
N CYS A 167 -0.17 -15.18 -11.86
CA CYS A 167 1.13 -14.54 -12.06
C CYS A 167 2.26 -15.56 -12.27
N PHE A 168 2.25 -16.68 -11.54
CA PHE A 168 3.37 -17.63 -11.56
C PHE A 168 3.10 -18.91 -12.36
N PHE A 169 1.85 -19.33 -12.52
CA PHE A 169 1.47 -20.53 -13.29
C PHE A 169 0.84 -20.14 -14.63
N THR A 170 1.66 -19.60 -15.52
CA THR A 170 1.23 -19.00 -16.80
C THR A 170 0.96 -19.98 -17.93
N ARG A 171 0.99 -21.32 -17.66
CA ARG A 171 0.78 -22.37 -18.67
C ARG A 171 -0.56 -22.25 -19.39
N HIS A 172 -1.61 -21.81 -18.70
CA HIS A 172 -2.94 -21.57 -19.29
C HIS A 172 -2.94 -20.42 -20.31
N LEU A 173 -1.93 -19.55 -20.30
CA LEU A 173 -1.72 -18.49 -21.27
C LEU A 173 -0.74 -18.87 -22.37
N GLY A 174 -0.27 -20.15 -22.41
CA GLY A 174 0.74 -20.61 -23.35
C GLY A 174 2.12 -19.98 -23.11
N ARG A 175 2.37 -19.42 -21.93
CA ARG A 175 3.64 -18.77 -21.58
C ARG A 175 4.42 -19.60 -20.57
N SER A 176 5.77 -19.55 -20.64
CA SER A 176 6.63 -20.07 -19.57
C SER A 176 6.57 -19.16 -18.34
N GLY A 177 6.86 -19.69 -17.15
CA GLY A 177 6.98 -18.86 -15.94
C GLY A 177 8.05 -17.76 -16.07
N ALA A 178 9.11 -18.02 -16.86
CA ALA A 178 10.14 -17.03 -17.17
C ALA A 178 9.63 -15.82 -17.98
N ALA A 179 8.49 -15.95 -18.64
CA ALA A 179 7.85 -14.86 -19.40
C ALA A 179 6.72 -14.17 -18.60
N SER A 180 6.69 -14.32 -17.27
CA SER A 180 5.75 -13.61 -16.40
C SER A 180 6.17 -12.16 -16.18
N GLU A 181 5.19 -11.29 -15.92
CA GLU A 181 5.42 -9.88 -15.56
C GLU A 181 6.35 -9.75 -14.34
N THR A 182 6.17 -10.62 -13.35
CA THR A 182 6.98 -10.59 -12.12
C THR A 182 8.44 -10.94 -12.37
N VAL A 183 8.72 -11.97 -13.21
CA VAL A 183 10.11 -12.33 -13.55
C VAL A 183 10.76 -11.22 -14.36
N GLU A 184 10.05 -10.62 -15.31
CA GLU A 184 10.55 -9.47 -16.06
C GLU A 184 10.77 -8.24 -15.17
N GLY A 185 9.85 -7.94 -14.26
CA GLY A 185 9.99 -6.83 -13.32
C GLY A 185 11.19 -7.00 -12.38
N ILE A 186 11.41 -8.22 -11.86
CA ILE A 186 12.60 -8.52 -11.06
C ILE A 186 13.87 -8.36 -11.91
N ARG A 187 13.88 -8.85 -13.14
CA ARG A 187 15.01 -8.71 -14.06
C ARG A 187 15.32 -7.24 -14.32
N ALA A 188 14.31 -6.45 -14.67
CA ALA A 188 14.45 -5.02 -14.93
C ALA A 188 15.00 -4.26 -13.72
N LEU A 189 14.53 -4.57 -12.52
CA LEU A 189 14.97 -3.90 -11.30
C LEU A 189 16.35 -4.34 -10.81
N ALA A 190 16.65 -5.65 -10.87
CA ALA A 190 17.85 -6.21 -10.25
C ALA A 190 19.04 -6.34 -11.22
N VAL A 191 18.78 -6.53 -12.52
CA VAL A 191 19.80 -6.80 -13.53
C VAL A 191 20.08 -5.59 -14.41
N ASP A 192 19.04 -4.99 -14.97
CA ASP A 192 19.22 -3.91 -15.96
C ASP A 192 19.51 -2.53 -15.31
N LYS A 193 19.17 -2.31 -14.04
CA LYS A 193 19.38 -1.09 -13.21
C LYS A 193 19.51 0.23 -13.98
#